data_d528f6638661883dbbc1d2e104c83088
#
_entry.id   d528f6638661883dbbc1d2e104c83088
#
_cell.length_a   1.000
_cell.length_b   1.000
_cell.length_c   1.000
_cell.angle_alpha   90.00
_cell.angle_beta   90.00
_cell.angle_gamma   90.00
#
_symmetry.space_group_name_H-M   'P 1'
#
loop_
_entity.id
_entity.type
_entity.pdbx_description
1 polymer ?
#
loop_
_entity_poly.entity_id
_entity_poly.type
_entity_poly.pdbx_seq_one_letter_code
_entity_poly.pdbx_strand_id
1 'polypeptide(L)'
;HGNPGVGYARARMENPDPERWLEPMRNAYISEIEYLDQHLGALFEGLKARGLYDTTAIVFVADHGEEFFDHKGWWHGQTLYEELLRVPLLIKLPQSVQGGTANENMARLIDLAPTMLHLAGLPAGSAMSGRPLCDASGAFTNADIAYSYAHNDFEGNLQQGVRSRDRALIQANEDNPRGVAPVELYDMVTDPAQQRNLAKLPERQDELTKLKEIINDFIRLIHENAPEPGATVEIDPNLQQQLEALGYL
;
A
#
# COMPACT_ATOMS: atom_id res chain seq x y z
N HIS A 1 -22.60 18.30 7.96
CA HIS A 1 -22.84 17.01 8.60
C HIS A 1 -21.49 16.40 8.85
N GLY A 2 -20.98 16.55 10.10
CA GLY A 2 -19.73 15.96 10.52
C GLY A 2 -19.90 14.44 10.50
N ASN A 3 -19.03 13.78 9.80
CA ASN A 3 -18.82 12.35 9.91
C ASN A 3 -18.71 12.04 11.41
N PRO A 4 -19.54 11.20 12.03
CA PRO A 4 -19.36 10.81 13.42
C PRO A 4 -18.08 9.97 13.45
N GLY A 5 -17.03 10.69 13.71
CA GLY A 5 -15.63 10.41 13.44
C GLY A 5 -15.17 9.00 13.71
N VAL A 6 -14.14 8.67 12.97
CA VAL A 6 -13.18 7.59 13.20
C VAL A 6 -12.93 7.37 14.72
N GLY A 7 -12.85 8.44 15.54
CA GLY A 7 -12.75 8.33 17.00
C GLY A 7 -13.95 7.66 17.69
N TYR A 8 -15.16 7.77 17.16
CA TYR A 8 -16.33 7.11 17.75
C TYR A 8 -16.35 5.61 17.42
N ALA A 9 -15.92 5.24 16.25
CA ALA A 9 -15.72 3.86 15.85
C ALA A 9 -14.58 3.22 16.66
N ARG A 10 -13.45 3.92 16.81
CA ARG A 10 -12.27 3.45 17.55
C ARG A 10 -12.57 3.19 19.03
N ALA A 11 -13.26 4.09 19.72
CA ALA A 11 -13.62 3.92 21.12
C ALA A 11 -14.62 2.77 21.39
N ARG A 12 -15.39 2.34 20.38
CA ARG A 12 -16.30 1.20 20.48
C ARG A 12 -15.71 -0.14 20.04
N MET A 13 -14.53 -0.11 19.39
CA MET A 13 -13.97 -1.26 18.68
C MET A 13 -12.66 -1.78 19.27
N GLU A 14 -12.37 -1.53 20.54
CA GLU A 14 -11.24 -2.18 21.21
C GLU A 14 -11.31 -3.71 21.13
N ASN A 15 -12.53 -4.29 20.96
CA ASN A 15 -12.76 -5.71 20.61
C ASN A 15 -14.16 -5.90 20.03
N PRO A 16 -14.43 -5.53 18.78
CA PRO A 16 -15.73 -5.78 18.17
C PRO A 16 -15.87 -7.28 17.97
N ASP A 17 -17.03 -7.81 18.41
CA ASP A 17 -17.43 -9.17 18.09
C ASP A 17 -17.50 -9.36 16.57
N PRO A 18 -16.59 -10.16 15.98
CA PRO A 18 -16.54 -10.30 14.52
C PRO A 18 -17.79 -10.94 13.94
N GLU A 19 -18.45 -11.84 14.65
CA GLU A 19 -19.71 -12.45 14.21
C GLU A 19 -20.81 -11.39 14.02
N ARG A 20 -20.76 -10.32 14.81
CA ARG A 20 -21.74 -9.24 14.74
C ARG A 20 -21.35 -8.16 13.74
N TRP A 21 -20.09 -7.83 13.57
CA TRP A 21 -19.65 -6.62 12.92
C TRP A 21 -19.02 -6.81 11.54
N LEU A 22 -18.53 -8.02 11.21
CA LEU A 22 -17.83 -8.27 9.97
C LEU A 22 -18.64 -7.89 8.73
N GLU A 23 -19.84 -8.45 8.60
CA GLU A 23 -20.70 -8.17 7.45
C GLU A 23 -21.19 -6.71 7.38
N PRO A 24 -21.67 -6.08 8.48
CA PRO A 24 -22.01 -4.66 8.44
C PRO A 24 -20.87 -3.76 8.02
N MET A 25 -19.64 -4.04 8.43
CA MET A 25 -18.49 -3.22 8.08
C MET A 25 -18.04 -3.43 6.64
N ARG A 26 -18.03 -4.67 6.16
CA ARG A 26 -17.77 -4.96 4.75
C ARG A 26 -18.82 -4.30 3.85
N ASN A 27 -20.08 -4.33 4.23
CA ASN A 27 -21.14 -3.67 3.47
C ASN A 27 -20.97 -2.14 3.47
N ALA A 28 -20.57 -1.54 4.59
CA ALA A 28 -20.25 -0.11 4.63
C ALA A 28 -19.08 0.24 3.70
N TYR A 29 -18.01 -0.56 3.73
CA TYR A 29 -16.86 -0.39 2.83
C TYR A 29 -17.24 -0.53 1.36
N ILE A 30 -18.08 -1.52 1.02
CA ILE A 30 -18.59 -1.71 -0.35
C ILE A 30 -19.40 -0.48 -0.80
N SER A 31 -20.24 0.09 0.08
CA SER A 31 -21.02 1.31 -0.27
C SER A 31 -20.14 2.53 -0.51
N GLU A 32 -18.99 2.65 0.18
CA GLU A 32 -18.00 3.70 -0.13
C GLU A 32 -17.33 3.48 -1.49
N ILE A 33 -17.06 2.23 -1.85
CA ILE A 33 -16.53 1.89 -3.19
C ILE A 33 -17.57 2.23 -4.27
N GLU A 34 -18.84 1.90 -4.08
CA GLU A 34 -19.93 2.25 -5.01
C GLU A 34 -20.08 3.77 -5.16
N TYR A 35 -20.00 4.51 -4.05
CA TYR A 35 -20.02 5.96 -4.06
C TYR A 35 -18.83 6.54 -4.83
N LEU A 36 -17.62 6.03 -4.59
CA LEU A 36 -16.40 6.43 -5.31
C LEU A 36 -16.53 6.15 -6.82
N ASP A 37 -17.00 4.96 -7.21
CA ASP A 37 -17.17 4.56 -8.61
C ASP A 37 -18.13 5.52 -9.35
N GLN A 38 -19.25 5.89 -8.73
CA GLN A 38 -20.18 6.87 -9.28
C GLN A 38 -19.50 8.22 -9.55
N HIS A 39 -18.66 8.71 -8.62
CA HIS A 39 -17.98 10.00 -8.75
C HIS A 39 -16.82 9.94 -9.76
N LEU A 40 -16.11 8.82 -9.85
CA LEU A 40 -15.13 8.59 -10.90
C LEU A 40 -15.79 8.55 -12.29
N GLY A 41 -16.96 7.92 -12.41
CA GLY A 41 -17.75 7.96 -13.63
C GLY A 41 -18.07 9.40 -14.06
N ALA A 42 -18.55 10.23 -13.12
CA ALA A 42 -18.83 11.66 -13.39
C ALA A 42 -17.56 12.45 -13.79
N LEU A 43 -16.43 12.18 -13.15
CA LEU A 43 -15.13 12.76 -13.52
C LEU A 43 -14.75 12.40 -14.97
N PHE A 44 -14.87 11.12 -15.34
CA PHE A 44 -14.52 10.67 -16.68
C PHE A 44 -15.45 11.27 -17.74
N GLU A 45 -16.74 11.37 -17.49
CA GLU A 45 -17.68 12.06 -18.40
C GLU A 45 -17.32 13.56 -18.50
N GLY A 46 -16.92 14.20 -17.41
CA GLY A 46 -16.45 15.58 -17.42
C GLY A 46 -15.18 15.79 -18.25
N LEU A 47 -14.25 14.84 -18.22
CA LEU A 47 -13.05 14.85 -19.07
C LEU A 47 -13.40 14.64 -20.56
N LYS A 48 -14.28 13.69 -20.85
CA LYS A 48 -14.78 13.43 -22.22
C LYS A 48 -15.47 14.64 -22.81
N ALA A 49 -16.36 15.28 -22.07
CA ALA A 49 -17.07 16.47 -22.51
C ALA A 49 -16.14 17.65 -22.85
N ARG A 50 -14.94 17.68 -22.27
CA ARG A 50 -13.90 18.70 -22.54
C ARG A 50 -12.87 18.25 -23.58
N GLY A 51 -13.01 17.07 -24.16
CA GLY A 51 -12.01 16.49 -25.09
C GLY A 51 -10.67 16.17 -24.44
N LEU A 52 -10.62 16.03 -23.11
CA LEU A 52 -9.39 15.79 -22.37
C LEU A 52 -9.15 14.30 -22.07
N TYR A 53 -10.19 13.47 -22.06
CA TYR A 53 -10.09 12.08 -21.64
C TYR A 53 -9.05 11.29 -22.44
N ASP A 54 -9.06 11.43 -23.77
CA ASP A 54 -8.17 10.66 -24.64
C ASP A 54 -6.69 11.06 -24.50
N THR A 55 -6.43 12.33 -24.20
CA THR A 55 -5.07 12.85 -24.08
C THR A 55 -4.49 12.81 -22.67
N THR A 56 -5.30 12.48 -21.67
CA THR A 56 -4.88 12.45 -20.26
C THR A 56 -4.42 11.05 -19.86
N ALA A 57 -3.24 10.96 -19.24
CA ALA A 57 -2.86 9.78 -18.46
C ALA A 57 -3.62 9.81 -17.14
N ILE A 58 -4.25 8.68 -16.77
CA ILE A 58 -4.98 8.54 -15.51
C ILE A 58 -4.38 7.38 -14.74
N VAL A 59 -3.99 7.64 -13.49
CA VAL A 59 -3.51 6.61 -12.55
C VAL A 59 -4.54 6.51 -11.43
N PHE A 60 -5.13 5.33 -11.28
CA PHE A 60 -6.02 5.01 -10.18
C PHE A 60 -5.33 4.00 -9.28
N VAL A 61 -5.24 4.30 -7.99
CA VAL A 61 -4.55 3.50 -6.99
C VAL A 61 -5.12 3.77 -5.61
N ALA A 62 -5.08 2.79 -4.70
CA ALA A 62 -5.26 3.04 -3.28
C ALA A 62 -3.88 3.15 -2.59
N ASP A 63 -3.80 3.89 -1.50
CA ASP A 63 -2.60 4.04 -0.67
C ASP A 63 -2.36 2.82 0.23
N HIS A 64 -3.42 2.21 0.73
CA HIS A 64 -3.42 0.97 1.50
C HIS A 64 -4.75 0.21 1.31
N GLY A 65 -4.81 -1.00 1.83
CA GLY A 65 -6.02 -1.79 1.94
C GLY A 65 -6.68 -1.64 3.31
N GLU A 66 -7.52 -2.63 3.69
CA GLU A 66 -8.28 -2.63 4.93
C GLU A 66 -8.40 -4.05 5.49
N GLU A 67 -8.15 -4.24 6.80
CA GLU A 67 -8.32 -5.51 7.49
C GLU A 67 -9.74 -5.64 8.03
N PHE A 68 -10.42 -6.71 7.62
CA PHE A 68 -11.75 -7.10 8.08
C PHE A 68 -11.69 -8.41 8.86
N PHE A 69 -10.88 -8.43 9.91
CA PHE A 69 -10.65 -9.59 10.77
C PHE A 69 -9.90 -10.75 10.09
N ASP A 70 -9.22 -10.49 8.98
CA ASP A 70 -8.48 -11.49 8.21
C ASP A 70 -7.34 -12.11 9.05
N HIS A 71 -6.63 -11.30 9.83
CA HIS A 71 -5.63 -11.69 10.83
C HIS A 71 -6.04 -11.28 12.25
N LYS A 72 -7.33 -11.39 12.60
CA LYS A 72 -7.91 -11.11 13.92
C LYS A 72 -7.83 -9.64 14.33
N GLY A 73 -7.76 -8.73 13.37
CA GLY A 73 -7.77 -7.30 13.58
C GLY A 73 -8.73 -6.57 12.68
N TRP A 74 -8.72 -5.28 12.84
CA TRP A 74 -9.60 -4.37 12.16
C TRP A 74 -8.82 -3.15 11.71
N TRP A 75 -9.25 -2.52 10.60
CA TRP A 75 -8.69 -1.27 10.10
C TRP A 75 -7.32 -1.46 9.43
N HIS A 76 -6.54 -0.40 9.43
CA HIS A 76 -5.23 -0.34 8.77
C HIS A 76 -4.18 0.27 9.71
N GLY A 77 -2.91 0.26 9.27
CA GLY A 77 -1.79 0.90 9.97
C GLY A 77 -1.15 0.03 11.05
N GLN A 78 -1.62 -1.19 11.29
CA GLN A 78 -1.10 -2.02 12.40
C GLN A 78 -0.33 -3.26 11.96
N THR A 79 -0.43 -3.65 10.70
CA THR A 79 0.23 -4.86 10.17
C THR A 79 0.74 -4.65 8.75
N LEU A 80 1.52 -5.62 8.25
CA LEU A 80 2.04 -5.67 6.88
C LEU A 80 1.51 -6.87 6.07
N TYR A 81 0.28 -7.30 6.36
CA TYR A 81 -0.36 -8.38 5.60
C TYR A 81 -0.90 -7.91 4.23
N GLU A 82 -1.16 -8.86 3.35
CA GLU A 82 -1.61 -8.58 1.96
C GLU A 82 -2.90 -7.78 1.88
N GLU A 83 -3.84 -7.95 2.79
CA GLU A 83 -5.08 -7.16 2.84
C GLU A 83 -4.84 -5.65 3.03
N LEU A 84 -3.66 -5.28 3.55
CA LEU A 84 -3.24 -3.88 3.69
C LEU A 84 -2.27 -3.44 2.59
N LEU A 85 -1.39 -4.33 2.12
CA LEU A 85 -0.31 -3.97 1.18
C LEU A 85 -0.71 -4.14 -0.29
N ARG A 86 -1.62 -5.08 -0.60
CA ARG A 86 -2.05 -5.33 -1.96
C ARG A 86 -3.21 -4.43 -2.34
N VAL A 87 -2.92 -3.40 -3.10
CA VAL A 87 -3.88 -2.39 -3.53
C VAL A 87 -4.17 -2.47 -5.03
N PRO A 88 -5.35 -2.01 -5.50
CA PRO A 88 -5.62 -1.88 -6.92
C PRO A 88 -4.70 -0.83 -7.55
N LEU A 89 -4.20 -1.11 -8.76
CA LEU A 89 -3.47 -0.14 -9.57
C LEU A 89 -3.92 -0.27 -11.03
N LEU A 90 -4.47 0.82 -11.57
CA LEU A 90 -4.84 0.91 -12.97
C LEU A 90 -4.18 2.14 -13.60
N ILE A 91 -3.62 1.98 -14.78
CA ILE A 91 -3.01 3.06 -15.53
C ILE A 91 -3.68 3.13 -16.90
N LYS A 92 -4.39 4.22 -17.17
CA LYS A 92 -4.87 4.56 -18.50
C LYS A 92 -3.89 5.52 -19.14
N LEU A 93 -3.24 5.09 -20.19
CA LEU A 93 -2.36 5.95 -20.99
C LEU A 93 -3.16 6.83 -21.98
N PRO A 94 -2.58 7.94 -22.50
CA PRO A 94 -3.17 8.68 -23.58
C PRO A 94 -3.56 7.77 -24.75
N GLN A 95 -4.66 8.06 -25.42
CA GLN A 95 -5.24 7.27 -26.51
C GLN A 95 -5.56 5.81 -26.13
N SER A 96 -5.65 5.52 -24.82
CA SER A 96 -5.88 4.16 -24.28
C SER A 96 -4.88 3.11 -24.82
N VAL A 97 -3.64 3.54 -25.09
CA VAL A 97 -2.56 2.65 -25.54
C VAL A 97 -2.44 1.48 -24.55
N GLN A 98 -2.36 0.25 -25.08
CA GLN A 98 -2.34 -1.00 -24.30
C GLN A 98 -3.59 -1.18 -23.40
N GLY A 99 -4.71 -0.52 -23.69
CA GLY A 99 -5.95 -0.67 -22.94
C GLY A 99 -6.42 -2.13 -22.88
N GLY A 100 -6.87 -2.57 -21.70
CA GLY A 100 -7.32 -3.95 -21.47
C GLY A 100 -6.19 -4.96 -21.24
N THR A 101 -4.93 -4.54 -21.18
CA THR A 101 -3.82 -5.45 -20.82
C THR A 101 -3.63 -5.52 -19.30
N ALA A 102 -3.08 -6.63 -18.81
CA ALA A 102 -2.66 -6.80 -17.44
C ALA A 102 -1.14 -7.05 -17.39
N ASN A 103 -0.49 -6.51 -16.36
CA ASN A 103 0.91 -6.78 -16.06
C ASN A 103 1.00 -7.52 -14.73
N GLU A 104 1.59 -8.70 -14.72
CA GLU A 104 1.76 -9.53 -13.52
C GLU A 104 3.08 -9.25 -12.77
N ASN A 105 3.91 -8.35 -13.29
CA ASN A 105 5.15 -7.96 -12.63
C ASN A 105 4.84 -7.14 -11.36
N MET A 106 5.77 -7.15 -10.44
CA MET A 106 5.64 -6.37 -9.21
C MET A 106 5.61 -4.87 -9.51
N ALA A 107 4.62 -4.18 -8.95
CA ALA A 107 4.50 -2.72 -8.92
C ALA A 107 4.50 -2.26 -7.47
N ARG A 108 5.12 -1.13 -7.18
CA ARG A 108 5.22 -0.56 -5.83
C ARG A 108 4.71 0.87 -5.84
N LEU A 109 4.15 1.34 -4.74
CA LEU A 109 3.65 2.72 -4.64
C LEU A 109 4.75 3.77 -4.92
N ILE A 110 6.00 3.48 -4.53
CA ILE A 110 7.15 4.35 -4.81
C ILE A 110 7.45 4.51 -6.31
N ASP A 111 6.93 3.63 -7.17
CA ASP A 111 7.14 3.65 -8.62
C ASP A 111 6.16 4.61 -9.33
N LEU A 112 5.12 5.08 -8.65
CA LEU A 112 4.06 5.90 -9.26
C LEU A 112 4.55 7.29 -9.64
N ALA A 113 5.21 8.00 -8.72
CA ALA A 113 5.72 9.34 -8.98
C ALA A 113 6.72 9.36 -10.16
N PRO A 114 7.75 8.49 -10.22
CA PRO A 114 8.61 8.41 -11.40
C PRO A 114 7.87 7.98 -12.67
N THR A 115 6.83 7.15 -12.58
CA THR A 115 5.98 6.81 -13.74
C THR A 115 5.26 8.04 -14.28
N MET A 116 4.62 8.82 -13.42
CA MET A 116 3.91 10.04 -13.82
C MET A 116 4.84 11.08 -14.42
N LEU A 117 6.03 11.30 -13.84
CA LEU A 117 7.04 12.20 -14.38
C LEU A 117 7.51 11.73 -15.74
N HIS A 118 7.80 10.45 -15.89
CA HIS A 118 8.23 9.86 -17.15
C HIS A 118 7.18 10.03 -18.26
N LEU A 119 5.91 9.74 -17.95
CA LEU A 119 4.80 9.95 -18.89
C LEU A 119 4.59 11.43 -19.26
N ALA A 120 4.93 12.34 -18.37
CA ALA A 120 4.89 13.78 -18.62
C ALA A 120 6.14 14.31 -19.37
N GLY A 121 7.12 13.46 -19.70
CA GLY A 121 8.38 13.86 -20.30
C GLY A 121 9.31 14.64 -19.37
N LEU A 122 9.12 14.50 -18.06
CA LEU A 122 9.91 15.17 -17.04
C LEU A 122 10.94 14.20 -16.41
N PRO A 123 12.13 14.69 -16.03
CA PRO A 123 13.12 13.85 -15.37
C PRO A 123 12.64 13.45 -13.95
N ALA A 124 12.88 12.22 -13.57
CA ALA A 124 12.75 11.81 -12.16
C ALA A 124 13.85 12.49 -11.32
N GLY A 125 13.49 12.91 -10.10
CA GLY A 125 14.47 13.47 -9.16
C GLY A 125 15.47 12.40 -8.70
N SER A 126 16.73 12.79 -8.47
CA SER A 126 17.79 11.87 -8.02
C SER A 126 17.52 11.22 -6.65
N ALA A 127 16.64 11.82 -5.85
CA ALA A 127 16.22 11.29 -4.55
C ALA A 127 15.10 10.25 -4.64
N MET A 128 14.54 9.99 -5.84
CA MET A 128 13.47 9.00 -6.01
C MET A 128 14.06 7.59 -6.08
N SER A 129 13.65 6.72 -5.15
CA SER A 129 14.06 5.31 -5.11
C SER A 129 13.21 4.42 -6.04
N GLY A 130 12.04 4.91 -6.47
CA GLY A 130 11.17 4.23 -7.43
C GLY A 130 11.65 4.42 -8.87
N ARG A 131 11.06 3.66 -9.79
CA ARG A 131 11.32 3.74 -11.23
C ARG A 131 10.03 3.60 -12.04
N PRO A 132 9.98 4.13 -13.28
CA PRO A 132 8.77 4.04 -14.09
C PRO A 132 8.29 2.60 -14.28
N LEU A 133 6.98 2.36 -14.18
CA LEU A 133 6.34 1.06 -14.42
C LEU A 133 6.14 0.78 -15.90
N CYS A 134 5.94 1.83 -16.68
CA CYS A 134 5.78 1.76 -18.13
C CYS A 134 6.32 3.01 -18.79
N ASP A 135 6.60 2.94 -20.10
CA ASP A 135 6.91 4.07 -20.95
C ASP A 135 5.67 4.63 -21.66
N ALA A 136 5.84 5.69 -22.45
CA ALA A 136 4.76 6.34 -23.19
C ALA A 136 4.13 5.45 -24.29
N SER A 137 4.80 4.37 -24.72
CA SER A 137 4.26 3.36 -25.64
C SER A 137 3.40 2.33 -24.92
N GLY A 138 3.38 2.34 -23.57
CA GLY A 138 2.75 1.34 -22.72
C GLY A 138 3.58 0.09 -22.50
N ALA A 139 4.84 0.06 -22.98
CA ALA A 139 5.73 -1.06 -22.68
C ALA A 139 6.10 -1.06 -21.20
N PHE A 140 5.92 -2.21 -20.54
CA PHE A 140 6.24 -2.36 -19.14
C PHE A 140 7.75 -2.39 -18.90
N THR A 141 8.21 -1.63 -17.90
CA THR A 141 9.62 -1.47 -17.54
C THR A 141 9.97 -2.07 -16.17
N ASN A 142 9.02 -2.73 -15.51
CA ASN A 142 9.13 -3.25 -14.15
C ASN A 142 9.40 -4.77 -14.07
N ALA A 143 9.78 -5.43 -15.18
CA ALA A 143 9.96 -6.89 -15.23
C ALA A 143 11.06 -7.43 -14.29
N ASP A 144 12.01 -6.58 -13.91
CA ASP A 144 13.15 -6.92 -13.06
C ASP A 144 12.97 -6.50 -11.59
N ILE A 145 11.79 -6.02 -11.19
CA ILE A 145 11.49 -5.74 -9.78
C ILE A 145 11.22 -7.07 -9.07
N ALA A 146 12.20 -7.56 -8.33
CA ALA A 146 12.12 -8.84 -7.63
C ALA A 146 11.43 -8.72 -6.26
N TYR A 147 11.62 -7.58 -5.58
CA TYR A 147 11.16 -7.38 -4.20
C TYR A 147 10.54 -6.00 -3.97
N SER A 148 9.54 -5.96 -3.08
CA SER A 148 9.01 -4.74 -2.47
C SER A 148 9.31 -4.79 -0.98
N TYR A 149 9.73 -3.67 -0.41
CA TYR A 149 9.92 -3.49 1.02
C TYR A 149 8.79 -2.62 1.59
N ALA A 150 8.32 -2.97 2.77
CA ALA A 150 7.36 -2.19 3.53
C ALA A 150 7.83 -2.06 4.99
N HIS A 151 7.51 -0.93 5.61
CA HIS A 151 7.80 -0.64 7.01
C HIS A 151 6.56 -0.05 7.66
N ASN A 152 6.31 -0.46 8.89
CA ASN A 152 5.26 0.09 9.73
C ASN A 152 5.86 0.45 11.10
N ASP A 153 5.53 1.63 11.60
CA ASP A 153 5.84 2.11 12.96
C ASP A 153 4.65 2.94 13.45
N PHE A 154 3.60 2.24 13.80
CA PHE A 154 2.35 2.85 14.22
C PHE A 154 1.83 2.20 15.52
N GLU A 155 1.58 3.03 16.53
CA GLU A 155 1.05 2.60 17.83
C GLU A 155 1.85 1.47 18.49
N GLY A 156 3.18 1.49 18.35
CA GLY A 156 4.07 0.46 18.89
C GLY A 156 4.16 -0.83 18.06
N ASN A 157 3.50 -0.87 16.91
CA ASN A 157 3.61 -1.98 15.94
C ASN A 157 4.78 -1.71 15.00
N LEU A 158 6.00 -1.96 15.45
CA LEU A 158 7.18 -1.87 14.61
C LEU A 158 7.32 -3.13 13.76
N GLN A 159 7.16 -2.99 12.45
CA GLN A 159 7.26 -4.10 11.52
C GLN A 159 8.08 -3.72 10.28
N GLN A 160 8.77 -4.70 9.74
CA GLN A 160 9.52 -4.60 8.49
C GLN A 160 9.21 -5.83 7.64
N GLY A 161 8.89 -5.62 6.39
CA GLY A 161 8.51 -6.70 5.50
C GLY A 161 9.15 -6.62 4.14
N VAL A 162 9.41 -7.78 3.54
CA VAL A 162 9.80 -7.91 2.15
C VAL A 162 8.85 -8.87 1.45
N ARG A 163 8.41 -8.48 0.26
CA ARG A 163 7.48 -9.19 -0.59
C ARG A 163 8.12 -9.45 -1.95
N SER A 164 8.17 -10.70 -2.35
CA SER A 164 8.44 -11.12 -3.72
C SER A 164 7.14 -11.69 -4.35
N ARG A 165 7.20 -12.14 -5.60
CA ARG A 165 6.04 -12.76 -6.26
C ARG A 165 5.51 -13.97 -5.48
N ASP A 166 6.40 -14.76 -4.88
CA ASP A 166 6.09 -16.06 -4.27
C ASP A 166 6.31 -16.12 -2.76
N ARG A 167 6.90 -15.09 -2.14
CA ARG A 167 7.21 -15.07 -0.71
C ARG A 167 6.88 -13.74 -0.06
N ALA A 168 6.47 -13.80 1.21
CA ALA A 168 6.41 -12.66 2.10
C ALA A 168 7.12 -13.00 3.40
N LEU A 169 8.02 -12.13 3.85
CA LEU A 169 8.64 -12.15 5.17
C LEU A 169 8.23 -10.90 5.93
N ILE A 170 7.74 -11.07 7.15
CA ILE A 170 7.44 -9.99 8.10
C ILE A 170 8.29 -10.22 9.35
N GLN A 171 8.98 -9.17 9.80
CA GLN A 171 9.65 -9.11 11.10
C GLN A 171 8.95 -8.06 11.95
N ALA A 172 8.65 -8.38 13.20
CA ALA A 172 7.97 -7.51 14.15
C ALA A 172 8.74 -7.43 15.47
N ASN A 173 8.54 -6.35 16.24
CA ASN A 173 9.04 -6.27 17.60
C ASN A 173 8.38 -7.35 18.49
N GLU A 174 9.13 -7.83 19.51
CA GLU A 174 8.67 -8.91 20.40
C GLU A 174 7.45 -8.51 21.23
N ASP A 175 7.35 -7.24 21.59
CA ASP A 175 6.28 -6.63 22.38
C ASP A 175 5.19 -6.01 21.50
N ASN A 176 5.05 -6.46 20.26
CA ASN A 176 4.09 -5.95 19.29
C ASN A 176 2.67 -5.99 19.84
N PRO A 177 1.97 -4.83 19.98
CA PRO A 177 0.64 -4.76 20.57
C PRO A 177 -0.41 -5.54 19.80
N ARG A 178 -0.20 -5.71 18.48
CA ARG A 178 -1.08 -6.44 17.59
C ARG A 178 -0.94 -7.97 17.73
N GLY A 179 0.12 -8.43 18.41
CA GLY A 179 0.39 -9.83 18.62
C GLY A 179 0.88 -10.58 17.39
N VAL A 180 1.41 -9.86 16.40
CA VAL A 180 2.13 -10.44 15.24
C VAL A 180 3.35 -11.18 15.76
N ALA A 181 3.63 -12.36 15.22
CA ALA A 181 4.83 -13.10 15.63
C ALA A 181 6.11 -12.35 15.24
N PRO A 182 7.19 -12.43 16.04
CA PRO A 182 8.43 -11.71 15.76
C PRO A 182 9.02 -12.00 14.36
N VAL A 183 8.72 -13.16 13.79
CA VAL A 183 9.11 -13.52 12.43
C VAL A 183 8.01 -14.36 11.80
N GLU A 184 7.56 -13.95 10.63
CA GLU A 184 6.55 -14.66 9.83
C GLU A 184 7.01 -14.79 8.39
N LEU A 185 6.96 -16.01 7.86
CA LEU A 185 7.30 -16.35 6.47
C LEU A 185 6.12 -17.02 5.81
N TYR A 186 5.73 -16.56 4.62
CA TYR A 186 4.58 -17.06 3.89
C TYR A 186 4.92 -17.46 2.46
N ASP A 187 4.26 -18.51 1.97
CA ASP A 187 4.26 -18.93 0.58
C ASP A 187 3.06 -18.28 -0.13
N MET A 188 3.31 -17.25 -0.89
CA MET A 188 2.25 -16.43 -1.49
C MET A 188 1.58 -17.07 -2.71
N VAL A 189 2.08 -18.22 -3.18
CA VAL A 189 1.47 -18.99 -4.26
C VAL A 189 0.42 -19.93 -3.70
N THR A 190 0.74 -20.63 -2.59
CA THR A 190 -0.14 -21.64 -2.00
C THR A 190 -0.95 -21.14 -0.81
N ASP A 191 -0.53 -20.02 -0.22
CA ASP A 191 -1.16 -19.36 0.93
C ASP A 191 -1.17 -17.84 0.76
N PRO A 192 -1.86 -17.30 -0.26
CA PRO A 192 -1.92 -15.86 -0.51
C PRO A 192 -2.61 -15.07 0.61
N ALA A 193 -3.39 -15.73 1.47
CA ALA A 193 -4.04 -15.13 2.63
C ALA A 193 -3.17 -15.17 3.89
N GLN A 194 -1.92 -15.64 3.81
CA GLN A 194 -0.93 -15.61 4.90
C GLN A 194 -1.40 -16.25 6.22
N GLN A 195 -2.11 -17.38 6.12
CA GLN A 195 -2.65 -18.08 7.28
C GLN A 195 -1.67 -19.08 7.92
N ARG A 196 -0.62 -19.48 7.19
CA ARG A 196 0.34 -20.49 7.62
C ARG A 196 1.75 -19.94 7.70
N ASN A 197 2.18 -19.56 8.89
CA ASN A 197 3.56 -19.13 9.12
C ASN A 197 4.55 -20.28 8.99
N LEU A 198 5.49 -20.19 8.06
CA LEU A 198 6.52 -21.17 7.75
C LEU A 198 7.87 -20.89 8.43
N ALA A 199 8.01 -19.78 9.17
CA ALA A 199 9.29 -19.31 9.70
C ALA A 199 9.98 -20.30 10.66
N LYS A 200 9.22 -21.20 11.28
CA LYS A 200 9.76 -22.20 12.24
C LYS A 200 10.14 -23.53 11.58
N LEU A 201 9.88 -23.71 10.29
CA LEU A 201 10.20 -24.94 9.59
C LEU A 201 11.70 -25.06 9.32
N PRO A 202 12.38 -26.17 9.69
CA PRO A 202 13.82 -26.32 9.49
C PRO A 202 14.25 -26.20 8.05
N GLU A 203 13.47 -26.70 7.11
CA GLU A 203 13.72 -26.65 5.68
C GLU A 203 13.57 -25.25 5.05
N ARG A 204 13.09 -24.27 5.81
CA ARG A 204 12.91 -22.87 5.37
C ARG A 204 13.96 -21.91 5.94
N GLN A 205 14.89 -22.38 6.76
CA GLN A 205 15.85 -21.50 7.46
C GLN A 205 16.82 -20.78 6.51
N ASP A 206 17.29 -21.45 5.46
CA ASP A 206 18.17 -20.83 4.45
C ASP A 206 17.41 -19.74 3.66
N GLU A 207 16.14 -19.98 3.30
CA GLU A 207 15.28 -19.02 2.64
C GLU A 207 14.99 -17.81 3.54
N LEU A 208 14.69 -18.08 4.81
CA LEU A 208 14.46 -17.06 5.82
C LEU A 208 15.69 -16.16 6.00
N THR A 209 16.88 -16.74 6.05
CA THR A 209 18.16 -16.00 6.16
C THR A 209 18.35 -15.05 4.98
N LYS A 210 18.16 -15.53 3.76
CA LYS A 210 18.27 -14.70 2.54
C LYS A 210 17.27 -13.54 2.52
N LEU A 211 16.02 -13.78 2.90
CA LEU A 211 15.01 -12.72 2.93
C LEU A 211 15.29 -11.67 4.01
N LYS A 212 15.85 -12.09 5.16
CA LYS A 212 16.31 -11.15 6.21
C LYS A 212 17.48 -10.28 5.71
N GLU A 213 18.41 -10.85 4.96
CA GLU A 213 19.50 -10.08 4.33
C GLU A 213 18.94 -9.02 3.37
N ILE A 214 17.91 -9.36 2.58
CA ILE A 214 17.24 -8.41 1.69
C ILE A 214 16.59 -7.27 2.48
N ILE A 215 15.92 -7.55 3.60
CA ILE A 215 15.38 -6.50 4.49
C ILE A 215 16.52 -5.59 4.97
N ASN A 216 17.63 -6.16 5.45
CA ASN A 216 18.77 -5.39 5.94
C ASN A 216 19.39 -4.51 4.83
N ASP A 217 19.45 -5.01 3.60
CA ASP A 217 19.92 -4.24 2.45
C ASP A 217 18.99 -3.05 2.14
N PHE A 218 17.67 -3.24 2.19
CA PHE A 218 16.72 -2.14 2.05
C PHE A 218 16.87 -1.09 3.16
N ILE A 219 17.00 -1.53 4.41
CA ILE A 219 17.21 -0.61 5.55
C ILE A 219 18.49 0.19 5.36
N ARG A 220 19.58 -0.47 4.97
CA ARG A 220 20.86 0.21 4.70
C ARG A 220 20.71 1.25 3.58
N LEU A 221 20.08 0.90 2.46
CA LEU A 221 19.86 1.82 1.35
C LEU A 221 18.96 3.01 1.75
N ILE A 222 17.97 2.81 2.60
CA ILE A 222 17.13 3.89 3.13
C ILE A 222 17.98 4.86 3.96
N HIS A 223 18.83 4.35 4.87
CA HIS A 223 19.71 5.17 5.70
C HIS A 223 20.78 5.91 4.89
N GLU A 224 21.40 5.25 3.91
CA GLU A 224 22.42 5.86 3.04
C GLU A 224 21.86 6.97 2.14
N ASN A 225 20.58 6.87 1.76
CA ASN A 225 19.91 7.83 0.89
C ASN A 225 18.93 8.75 1.62
N ALA A 226 18.84 8.65 2.95
CA ALA A 226 17.99 9.53 3.73
C ALA A 226 18.43 10.99 3.52
N PRO A 227 17.54 11.91 3.16
CA PRO A 227 17.87 13.32 3.10
C PRO A 227 18.27 13.79 4.52
N GLU A 228 19.20 14.76 4.58
CA GLU A 228 19.47 15.45 5.84
C GLU A 228 18.15 15.97 6.45
N PRO A 229 17.96 15.87 7.77
CA PRO A 229 16.75 16.36 8.40
C PRO A 229 16.50 17.81 7.98
N GLY A 230 15.43 18.04 7.24
CA GLY A 230 15.03 19.40 6.87
C GLY A 230 14.69 20.23 8.10
N ALA A 231 14.69 21.55 7.96
CA ALA A 231 14.19 22.42 9.02
C ALA A 231 12.75 21.99 9.36
N THR A 232 12.44 21.95 10.65
CA THR A 232 11.09 21.69 11.15
C THR A 232 10.16 22.73 10.53
N VAL A 233 9.21 22.29 9.70
CA VAL A 233 8.17 23.18 9.16
C VAL A 233 7.07 23.26 10.20
N GLU A 234 6.79 24.46 10.70
CA GLU A 234 5.59 24.68 11.51
C GLU A 234 4.36 24.44 10.61
N ILE A 235 3.56 23.46 10.97
CA ILE A 235 2.32 23.18 10.26
C ILE A 235 1.30 24.26 10.64
N ASP A 236 0.68 24.89 9.65
CA ASP A 236 -0.43 25.81 9.87
C ASP A 236 -1.51 25.15 10.74
N PRO A 237 -2.01 25.81 11.81
CA PRO A 237 -2.98 25.20 12.72
C PRO A 237 -4.27 24.69 12.06
N ASN A 238 -4.71 25.31 10.95
CA ASN A 238 -5.88 24.83 10.21
C ASN A 238 -5.55 23.56 9.43
N LEU A 239 -4.35 23.46 8.87
CA LEU A 239 -3.87 22.25 8.20
C LEU A 239 -3.68 21.13 9.21
N GLN A 240 -3.12 21.43 10.39
CA GLN A 240 -2.99 20.47 11.47
C GLN A 240 -4.35 19.88 11.86
N GLN A 241 -5.35 20.73 12.09
CA GLN A 241 -6.71 20.30 12.43
C GLN A 241 -7.34 19.44 11.31
N GLN A 242 -7.09 19.75 10.04
CA GLN A 242 -7.55 18.95 8.91
C GLN A 242 -6.86 17.59 8.88
N LEU A 243 -5.56 17.53 9.11
CA LEU A 243 -4.80 16.28 9.15
C LEU A 243 -5.21 15.39 10.34
N GLU A 244 -5.44 15.99 11.51
CA GLU A 244 -6.00 15.30 12.69
C GLU A 244 -7.40 14.74 12.40
N ALA A 245 -8.26 15.50 11.72
CA ALA A 245 -9.60 15.05 11.35
C ALA A 245 -9.60 13.90 10.33
N LEU A 246 -8.54 13.79 9.56
CA LEU A 246 -8.31 12.71 8.59
C LEU A 246 -7.52 11.52 9.18
N GLY A 247 -7.04 11.63 10.44
CA GLY A 247 -6.31 10.57 11.12
C GLY A 247 -4.82 10.48 10.76
N TYR A 248 -4.23 11.56 10.22
CA TYR A 248 -2.80 11.61 9.86
C TYR A 248 -1.89 12.19 10.97
N LEU A 249 -2.46 12.74 12.05
CA LEU A 249 -1.75 13.29 13.23
C LEU A 249 -2.44 12.85 14.52
#